data_e6901b95c29e7e6cb0cdbd691c7a5a14
#
_entry.id   e6901b95c29e7e6cb0cdbd691c7a5a14
#
_cell.length_a   1.000
_cell.length_b   1.000
_cell.length_c   1.000
_cell.angle_alpha   90.00
_cell.angle_beta   90.00
_cell.angle_gamma   90.00
#
_symmetry.space_group_name_H-M   'P 1'
#
loop_
_entity.id
_entity.type
_entity.pdbx_description
1 polymer ?
#
loop_
_entity_poly.entity_id
_entity_poly.type
_entity_poly.pdbx_seq_one_letter_code
_entity_poly.pdbx_strand_id
1 'polypeptide(L)'
;MDLLYVYERPFAREFIERCHKLGDVMIFTMSELDYAQQISEHLNIRPLEIFSNVDCLFREGISRKRLPDACYNRYDQIVIVDDYPEWWEIQEKSMCRVIVPSAFTGDEKDIELRSIMEKQLNFSFCDSESIGENCSALSGYLLKHPPF
;
A
#
# COMPACT_ATOMS: atom_id res chain seq x y z
N MET A 1 -12.18 -23.51 11.76
CA MET A 1 -11.25 -22.37 11.72
C MET A 1 -10.26 -22.64 10.57
N ASP A 2 -10.42 -21.92 9.50
CA ASP A 2 -9.52 -22.07 8.38
C ASP A 2 -8.17 -21.45 8.72
N LEU A 3 -7.10 -22.25 8.64
CA LEU A 3 -5.75 -21.77 8.85
C LEU A 3 -5.32 -20.96 7.63
N LEU A 4 -5.14 -19.65 7.82
CA LEU A 4 -4.57 -18.77 6.80
C LEU A 4 -3.05 -18.81 6.90
N TYR A 5 -2.41 -19.24 5.85
CA TYR A 5 -0.96 -19.14 5.74
C TYR A 5 -0.61 -17.82 5.07
N VAL A 6 0.16 -17.01 5.77
CA VAL A 6 0.65 -15.73 5.26
C VAL A 6 2.16 -15.83 5.07
N TYR A 7 2.60 -15.62 3.84
CA TYR A 7 4.02 -15.51 3.55
C TYR A 7 4.42 -14.04 3.55
N GLU A 8 5.25 -13.66 4.52
CA GLU A 8 5.78 -12.32 4.63
C GLU A 8 6.87 -12.11 3.57
N ARG A 9 6.70 -11.10 2.74
CA ARG A 9 7.73 -10.74 1.75
C ARG A 9 8.99 -10.23 2.46
N PRO A 10 10.20 -10.64 2.02
CA PRO A 10 11.43 -10.11 2.58
C PRO A 10 11.46 -8.58 2.57
N PHE A 11 11.96 -7.98 3.64
CA PHE A 11 12.03 -6.54 3.88
C PHE A 11 10.68 -5.83 4.07
N ALA A 12 9.58 -6.57 4.24
CA ALA A 12 8.25 -5.96 4.41
C ALA A 12 8.20 -5.02 5.62
N ARG A 13 8.76 -5.42 6.75
CA ARG A 13 8.73 -4.62 7.97
C ARG A 13 9.56 -3.35 7.85
N GLU A 14 10.76 -3.46 7.30
CA GLU A 14 11.63 -2.31 7.04
C GLU A 14 11.00 -1.35 6.04
N PHE A 15 10.35 -1.88 5.02
CA PHE A 15 9.61 -1.10 4.03
C PHE A 15 8.46 -0.32 4.68
N ILE A 16 7.68 -0.97 5.54
CA ILE A 16 6.57 -0.34 6.28
C ILE A 16 7.09 0.79 7.18
N GLU A 17 8.16 0.52 7.93
CA GLU A 17 8.78 1.54 8.79
C GLU A 17 9.30 2.74 7.98
N ARG A 18 9.83 2.48 6.79
CA ARG A 18 10.23 3.55 5.88
C ARG A 18 9.04 4.39 5.44
N CYS A 19 7.94 3.76 5.10
CA CYS A 19 6.71 4.45 4.73
C CYS A 19 6.19 5.33 5.88
N HIS A 20 6.19 4.82 7.11
CA HIS A 20 5.78 5.59 8.28
C HIS A 20 6.67 6.82 8.54
N LYS A 21 7.94 6.76 8.18
CA LYS A 21 8.85 7.91 8.28
C LYS A 21 8.59 8.96 7.21
N LEU A 22 8.02 8.57 6.08
CA LEU A 22 7.75 9.46 4.97
C LEU A 22 6.41 10.18 5.08
N GLY A 23 5.45 9.61 5.78
CA GLY A 23 4.14 10.22 5.93
C GLY A 23 3.08 9.30 6.52
N ASP A 24 1.84 9.68 6.34
CA ASP A 24 0.71 8.85 6.74
C ASP A 24 0.64 7.60 5.88
N VAL A 25 0.37 6.48 6.51
CA VAL A 25 0.23 5.17 5.84
C VAL A 25 -1.23 4.77 5.84
N MET A 26 -1.73 4.38 4.69
CA MET A 26 -3.06 3.80 4.51
C MET A 26 -2.94 2.44 3.83
N ILE A 27 -3.87 1.57 4.10
CA ILE A 27 -3.98 0.28 3.43
C ILE A 27 -5.22 0.30 2.55
N PHE A 28 -5.08 -0.12 1.31
CA PHE A 28 -6.21 -0.39 0.43
C PHE A 28 -6.13 -1.81 -0.12
N THR A 29 -7.11 -2.61 0.19
CA THR A 29 -7.16 -4.03 -0.20
C THR A 29 -8.51 -4.40 -0.76
N MET A 30 -8.55 -5.38 -1.65
CA MET A 30 -9.79 -6.02 -2.10
C MET A 30 -10.24 -7.15 -1.17
N SER A 31 -9.48 -7.44 -0.11
CA SER A 31 -9.83 -8.40 0.92
C SER A 31 -10.84 -7.82 1.91
N GLU A 32 -11.38 -8.69 2.73
CA GLU A 32 -12.25 -8.27 3.83
C GLU A 32 -11.48 -7.48 4.90
N LEU A 33 -12.18 -6.58 5.57
CA LEU A 33 -11.59 -5.70 6.58
C LEU A 33 -10.92 -6.48 7.73
N ASP A 34 -11.60 -7.50 8.24
CA ASP A 34 -11.06 -8.29 9.36
C ASP A 34 -9.73 -8.95 9.02
N TYR A 35 -9.60 -9.45 7.81
CA TYR A 35 -8.35 -10.00 7.32
C TYR A 35 -7.25 -8.93 7.23
N ALA A 36 -7.58 -7.79 6.65
CA ALA A 36 -6.65 -6.68 6.52
C ALA A 36 -6.17 -6.19 7.90
N GLN A 37 -7.05 -6.12 8.88
CA GLN A 37 -6.71 -5.74 10.26
C GLN A 37 -5.74 -6.74 10.90
N GLN A 38 -6.00 -8.04 10.77
CA GLN A 38 -5.13 -9.07 11.31
C GLN A 38 -3.72 -9.01 10.72
N ILE A 39 -3.61 -8.83 9.40
CA ILE A 39 -2.30 -8.70 8.74
C ILE A 39 -1.60 -7.40 9.17
N SER A 40 -2.35 -6.32 9.26
CA SER A 40 -1.83 -5.03 9.72
C SER A 40 -1.20 -5.14 11.12
N GLU A 41 -1.90 -5.79 12.03
CA GLU A 41 -1.39 -6.05 13.39
C GLU A 41 -0.15 -6.95 13.37
N HIS A 42 -0.19 -8.02 12.61
CA HIS A 42 0.94 -8.95 12.48
C HIS A 42 2.21 -8.25 11.97
N LEU A 43 2.08 -7.38 10.99
CA LEU A 43 3.21 -6.63 10.41
C LEU A 43 3.54 -5.34 11.17
N ASN A 44 2.83 -5.06 12.24
CA ASN A 44 2.97 -3.83 13.02
C ASN A 44 2.80 -2.57 12.16
N ILE A 45 1.86 -2.60 11.22
CA ILE A 45 1.45 -1.43 10.47
C ILE A 45 0.54 -0.59 11.35
N ARG A 46 0.75 0.71 11.35
CA ARG A 46 -0.09 1.69 12.05
C ARG A 46 -0.82 2.55 11.04
N PRO A 47 -1.80 1.98 10.33
CA PRO A 47 -2.47 2.71 9.27
C PRO A 47 -3.38 3.79 9.86
N LEU A 48 -3.40 4.93 9.21
CA LEU A 48 -4.37 5.97 9.53
C LEU A 48 -5.79 5.49 9.16
N GLU A 49 -5.90 4.72 8.09
CA GLU A 49 -7.15 4.16 7.61
C GLU A 49 -6.90 2.87 6.83
N ILE A 50 -7.87 1.96 6.88
CA ILE A 50 -7.88 0.75 6.08
C ILE A 50 -9.12 0.77 5.19
N PHE A 51 -8.90 0.78 3.89
CA PHE A 51 -9.94 0.58 2.89
C PHE A 51 -9.96 -0.89 2.48
N SER A 52 -11.14 -1.47 2.47
CA SER A 52 -11.33 -2.89 2.19
C SER A 52 -12.21 -3.12 0.97
N ASN A 53 -12.65 -4.34 0.76
CA ASN A 53 -13.53 -4.70 -0.35
C ASN A 53 -14.80 -3.85 -0.44
N VAL A 54 -15.37 -3.46 0.70
CA VAL A 54 -16.58 -2.62 0.74
C VAL A 54 -16.34 -1.18 0.27
N ASP A 55 -15.10 -0.73 0.28
CA ASP A 55 -14.70 0.60 -0.18
C ASP A 55 -14.36 0.63 -1.67
N CYS A 56 -14.29 -0.53 -2.30
CA CYS A 56 -14.04 -0.63 -3.73
C CYS A 56 -15.23 -0.13 -4.54
N LEU A 57 -14.95 0.55 -5.62
CA LEU A 57 -15.95 0.97 -6.58
C LEU A 57 -16.28 -0.19 -7.51
N PHE A 58 -17.56 -0.58 -7.55
CA PHE A 58 -18.03 -1.63 -8.44
C PHE A 58 -18.79 -1.02 -9.62
N ARG A 59 -18.26 -1.18 -10.81
CA ARG A 59 -18.89 -0.73 -12.07
C ARG A 59 -18.73 -1.80 -13.15
N GLU A 60 -19.79 -2.06 -13.89
CA GLU A 60 -19.77 -2.98 -15.04
C GLU A 60 -19.18 -4.36 -14.71
N GLY A 61 -19.47 -4.88 -13.51
CA GLY A 61 -18.98 -6.17 -13.07
C GLY A 61 -17.51 -6.18 -12.61
N ILE A 62 -16.86 -5.03 -12.52
CA ILE A 62 -15.46 -4.89 -12.14
C ILE A 62 -15.33 -4.05 -10.87
N SER A 63 -14.60 -4.59 -9.90
CA SER A 63 -14.21 -3.85 -8.70
C SER A 63 -12.91 -3.09 -8.96
N ARG A 64 -12.88 -1.82 -8.56
CA ARG A 64 -11.70 -0.96 -8.67
C ARG A 64 -11.43 -0.27 -7.35
N LYS A 65 -10.16 -0.01 -7.08
CA LYS A 65 -9.73 0.80 -5.95
C LYS A 65 -9.78 2.28 -6.35
N ARG A 66 -10.48 3.05 -5.54
CA ARG A 66 -10.59 4.49 -5.73
C ARG A 66 -10.44 5.18 -4.37
N LEU A 67 -9.48 6.10 -4.27
CA LEU A 67 -9.33 6.88 -3.05
C LEU A 67 -10.48 7.88 -2.90
N PRO A 68 -10.97 8.10 -1.67
CA PRO A 68 -11.91 9.18 -1.38
C PRO A 68 -11.36 10.53 -1.81
N ASP A 69 -12.22 11.43 -2.25
CA ASP A 69 -11.83 12.79 -2.66
C ASP A 69 -11.12 13.54 -1.53
N ALA A 70 -11.48 13.26 -0.27
CA ALA A 70 -10.83 13.84 0.89
C ALA A 70 -9.31 13.58 0.94
N CYS A 71 -8.83 12.47 0.40
CA CYS A 71 -7.40 12.18 0.33
C CYS A 71 -6.68 13.19 -0.59
N TYR A 72 -7.26 13.50 -1.73
CA TYR A 72 -6.68 14.48 -2.66
C TYR A 72 -6.67 15.90 -2.10
N ASN A 73 -7.60 16.22 -1.23
CA ASN A 73 -7.67 17.54 -0.58
C ASN A 73 -6.73 17.66 0.60
N ARG A 74 -6.36 16.55 1.22
CA ARG A 74 -5.55 16.51 2.44
C ARG A 74 -4.05 16.45 2.18
N TYR A 75 -3.64 15.82 1.09
CA TYR A 75 -2.23 15.52 0.81
C TYR A 75 -1.76 16.20 -0.47
N ASP A 76 -0.52 16.69 -0.44
CA ASP A 76 0.11 17.29 -1.62
C ASP A 76 0.61 16.22 -2.59
N GLN A 77 0.99 15.07 -2.06
CA GLN A 77 1.47 13.95 -2.84
C GLN A 77 0.99 12.62 -2.26
N ILE A 78 0.61 11.72 -3.14
CA ILE A 78 0.17 10.37 -2.78
C ILE A 78 1.08 9.38 -3.51
N VAL A 79 1.65 8.43 -2.75
CA VAL A 79 2.42 7.32 -3.31
C VAL A 79 1.62 6.04 -3.14
N ILE A 80 1.32 5.40 -4.25
CA ILE A 80 0.60 4.12 -4.28
C ILE A 80 1.61 3.02 -4.61
N VAL A 81 1.68 2.01 -3.76
CA VAL A 81 2.52 0.83 -3.99
C VAL A 81 1.61 -0.37 -4.21
N ASP A 82 1.52 -0.84 -5.42
CA ASP A 82 0.65 -1.95 -5.79
C ASP A 82 1.26 -2.74 -6.96
N ASP A 83 1.31 -4.04 -6.84
CA ASP A 83 1.78 -4.91 -7.92
C ASP A 83 0.75 -5.09 -9.05
N TYR A 84 -0.46 -4.57 -8.88
CA TYR A 84 -1.53 -4.63 -9.87
C TYR A 84 -2.21 -3.27 -10.07
N PRO A 85 -1.53 -2.34 -10.77
CA PRO A 85 -1.98 -0.95 -10.91
C PRO A 85 -3.28 -0.81 -11.71
N GLU A 86 -3.64 -1.79 -12.54
CA GLU A 86 -4.83 -1.78 -13.36
C GLU A 86 -6.13 -1.74 -12.54
N TRP A 87 -6.06 -2.13 -11.27
CA TRP A 87 -7.22 -2.12 -10.37
C TRP A 87 -7.49 -0.76 -9.75
N TRP A 88 -6.65 0.23 -10.05
CA TRP A 88 -6.80 1.57 -9.53
C TRP A 88 -7.52 2.49 -10.51
N GLU A 89 -8.48 3.25 -9.98
CA GLU A 89 -9.05 4.41 -10.64
C GLU A 89 -8.52 5.67 -9.94
N ILE A 90 -7.58 6.36 -10.59
CA ILE A 90 -6.91 7.54 -10.03
C ILE A 90 -7.50 8.78 -10.66
N GLN A 91 -8.09 9.67 -9.84
CA GLN A 91 -8.73 10.91 -10.30
C GLN A 91 -7.72 12.03 -10.54
N GLU A 92 -6.73 12.14 -9.67
CA GLU A 92 -5.72 13.21 -9.67
C GLU A 92 -4.33 12.64 -9.95
N LYS A 93 -4.08 12.29 -11.20
CA LYS A 93 -2.83 11.63 -11.60
C LYS A 93 -1.57 12.44 -11.33
N SER A 94 -1.66 13.78 -11.37
CA SER A 94 -0.51 14.65 -11.12
C SER A 94 -0.03 14.61 -9.66
N MET A 95 -0.92 14.24 -8.74
CA MET A 95 -0.62 14.08 -7.31
C MET A 95 -0.16 12.68 -6.96
N CYS A 96 -0.42 11.70 -7.83
CA CYS A 96 -0.19 10.30 -7.55
C CYS A 96 1.05 9.77 -8.25
N ARG A 97 1.93 9.16 -7.47
CA ARG A 97 3.04 8.35 -7.96
C ARG A 97 2.72 6.89 -7.70
N VAL A 98 2.74 6.08 -8.75
CA VAL A 98 2.49 4.65 -8.63
C VAL A 98 3.81 3.89 -8.74
N ILE A 99 4.11 3.12 -7.72
CA ILE A 99 5.25 2.20 -7.68
C ILE A 99 4.71 0.80 -7.86
N VAL A 100 5.18 0.10 -8.88
CA VAL A 100 4.70 -1.24 -9.23
C VAL A 100 5.80 -2.26 -8.96
N PRO A 101 5.81 -2.89 -7.77
CA PRO A 101 6.71 -4.00 -7.53
C PRO A 101 6.27 -5.23 -8.32
N SER A 102 7.21 -6.12 -8.60
CA SER A 102 6.86 -7.43 -9.15
C SER A 102 6.04 -8.24 -8.16
N ALA A 103 5.17 -9.10 -8.67
CA ALA A 103 4.36 -9.97 -7.81
C ALA A 103 5.24 -10.87 -6.94
N PHE A 104 4.89 -10.99 -5.66
CA PHE A 104 5.60 -11.85 -4.74
C PHE A 104 5.19 -13.31 -4.97
N THR A 105 6.18 -14.17 -5.19
CA THR A 105 5.99 -15.58 -5.46
C THR A 105 6.36 -16.50 -4.30
N GLY A 106 6.69 -15.94 -3.14
CA GLY A 106 7.14 -16.69 -1.98
C GLY A 106 8.66 -16.93 -1.94
N ASP A 107 9.43 -16.28 -2.80
CA ASP A 107 10.88 -16.41 -2.84
C ASP A 107 11.53 -15.70 -1.65
N GLU A 108 12.21 -16.46 -0.80
CA GLU A 108 12.94 -15.94 0.37
C GLU A 108 14.13 -15.03 -0.01
N LYS A 109 14.57 -15.08 -1.25
CA LYS A 109 15.66 -14.25 -1.78
C LYS A 109 15.17 -12.98 -2.47
N ASP A 110 13.87 -12.71 -2.42
CA ASP A 110 13.27 -11.51 -2.99
C ASP A 110 13.83 -10.25 -2.33
N ILE A 111 14.37 -9.34 -3.12
CA ILE A 111 14.94 -8.06 -2.66
C ILE A 111 14.17 -6.86 -3.20
N GLU A 112 13.02 -7.07 -3.78
CA GLU A 112 12.25 -6.03 -4.47
C GLU A 112 11.91 -4.85 -3.55
N LEU A 113 11.40 -5.12 -2.35
CA LEU A 113 11.05 -4.05 -1.41
C LEU A 113 12.26 -3.26 -0.95
N ARG A 114 13.41 -3.92 -0.76
CA ARG A 114 14.67 -3.24 -0.47
C ARG A 114 15.09 -2.35 -1.62
N SER A 115 14.99 -2.84 -2.83
CA SER A 115 15.32 -2.07 -4.04
C SER A 115 14.44 -0.84 -4.19
N ILE A 116 13.14 -0.96 -3.91
CA ILE A 116 12.20 0.16 -3.92
C ILE A 116 12.57 1.20 -2.86
N MET A 117 12.88 0.77 -1.64
CA MET A 117 13.32 1.68 -0.58
C MET A 117 14.56 2.48 -0.99
N GLU A 118 15.55 1.81 -1.56
CA GLU A 118 16.81 2.43 -1.94
C GLU A 118 16.70 3.37 -3.15
N LYS A 119 15.87 3.02 -4.13
CA LYS A 119 15.80 3.72 -5.42
C LYS A 119 14.64 4.68 -5.54
N GLN A 120 13.51 4.39 -4.88
CA GLN A 120 12.26 5.10 -5.10
C GLN A 120 11.72 5.79 -3.85
N LEU A 121 12.12 5.36 -2.66
CA LEU A 121 11.70 5.94 -1.38
C LEU A 121 12.88 6.59 -0.63
N ASN A 122 13.98 6.82 -1.30
CA ASN A 122 15.18 7.41 -0.71
C ASN A 122 15.32 8.91 -1.00
N PHE A 123 14.26 9.57 -1.40
CA PHE A 123 14.31 11.01 -1.52
C PHE A 123 14.08 11.64 -0.14
N SER A 124 14.96 12.56 0.19
CA SER A 124 14.84 13.32 1.41
C SER A 124 13.69 14.31 1.25
N PHE A 125 12.57 14.05 1.89
CA PHE A 125 11.59 15.09 2.21
C PHE A 125 12.12 16.06 3.27
N CYS A 126 13.36 15.85 3.72
CA CYS A 126 13.97 16.59 4.81
C CYS A 126 14.26 18.06 4.49
N ASP A 127 14.19 18.49 3.26
CA ASP A 127 14.51 19.84 2.83
C ASP A 127 13.30 20.77 2.77
N SER A 128 12.12 20.28 3.02
CA SER A 128 10.94 21.12 3.17
C SER A 128 10.48 21.12 4.61
N GLU A 129 10.44 22.30 5.22
CA GLU A 129 9.85 22.52 6.55
C GLU A 129 8.34 22.21 6.61
N SER A 130 7.74 21.84 5.52
CA SER A 130 6.38 21.30 5.44
C SER A 130 6.40 19.78 5.62
N ILE A 131 6.90 19.35 6.75
CA ILE A 131 6.79 17.96 7.18
C ILE A 131 5.32 17.72 7.49
N GLY A 132 4.67 16.89 6.77
CA GLY A 132 3.51 16.34 7.38
C GLY A 132 2.31 15.98 6.54
N GLU A 133 2.34 16.15 5.23
CA GLU A 133 1.15 15.90 4.44
C GLU A 133 1.36 14.96 3.24
N ASN A 134 2.42 14.17 3.27
CA ASN A 134 2.63 13.12 2.28
C ASN A 134 1.93 11.84 2.72
N CYS A 135 1.05 11.35 1.89
CA CYS A 135 0.35 10.09 2.11
C CYS A 135 0.99 8.98 1.28
N SER A 136 1.29 7.86 1.92
CA SER A 136 1.62 6.62 1.23
C SER A 136 0.45 5.66 1.37
N ALA A 137 -0.14 5.25 0.26
CA ALA A 137 -1.12 4.19 0.25
C ALA A 137 -0.42 2.87 -0.06
N LEU A 138 -0.37 1.97 0.92
CA LEU A 138 0.08 0.60 0.73
C LEU A 138 -1.11 -0.24 0.32
N SER A 139 -1.05 -0.80 -0.87
CA SER A 139 -2.14 -1.55 -1.44
C SER A 139 -1.79 -3.02 -1.58
N GLY A 140 -2.68 -3.88 -1.18
CA GLY A 140 -2.80 -5.32 -1.48
C GLY A 140 -1.55 -6.19 -1.49
N TYR A 141 -0.41 -5.58 -1.72
CA TYR A 141 0.85 -6.25 -1.99
C TYR A 141 1.42 -7.01 -0.79
N LEU A 142 1.34 -6.41 0.39
CA LEU A 142 1.75 -7.05 1.64
C LEU A 142 0.70 -8.01 2.17
N LEU A 143 -0.48 -8.00 1.59
CA LEU A 143 -1.66 -8.72 2.03
C LEU A 143 -2.07 -9.85 1.08
N LYS A 144 -1.20 -10.21 0.14
CA LYS A 144 -1.53 -11.30 -0.78
C LYS A 144 -1.59 -12.65 -0.09
N HIS A 145 -2.67 -13.34 -0.35
CA HIS A 145 -2.75 -14.76 -0.09
C HIS A 145 -1.76 -15.51 -0.99
N PRO A 146 -1.17 -16.61 -0.52
CA PRO A 146 -0.47 -17.51 -1.43
C PRO A 146 -1.44 -17.94 -2.53
N PRO A 147 -0.96 -18.09 -3.75
CA PRO A 147 -1.79 -18.60 -4.83
C PRO A 147 -2.19 -20.04 -4.51
N PHE A 148 -3.44 -20.20 -4.29
CA PHE A 148 -4.05 -21.52 -4.35
C PHE A 148 -4.87 -21.62 -5.61
#